data_18b1218d795766349541c5958078aff9
#
_entry.id   18b1218d795766349541c5958078aff9
#
_cell.length_a   1.000
_cell.length_b   1.000
_cell.length_c   1.000
_cell.angle_alpha   90.00
_cell.angle_beta   90.00
_cell.angle_gamma   90.00
#
_symmetry.space_group_name_H-M   'P 1'
#
loop_
_entity.id
_entity.type
_entity.pdbx_description
1 polymer ?
#
loop_
_entity_poly.entity_id
_entity_poly.type
_entity_poly.pdbx_seq_one_letter_code
_entity_poly.pdbx_strand_id
1 'polypeptide(L)'
;KYTDGPNKKLGIIACGIGYNYLMENYPEGCEYPVLKIGQYPLPKKQLMQLVEACDEILVLEDGQPFVEKQLKGYLGIGIKVKGRLDGTLSRDGELNPDSVARAVGKENKAEFSVPSLVEMRPPALCEGCGHRDMYTVLTQVLKEEYPTYKVFSDIGCYTLGANAPFNAINSCVDMGASITVSYT
;
A
#
# COMPACT_ATOMS: atom_id res chain seq x y z
N LYS A 1 4.61 -2.91 20.62
CA LYS A 1 5.67 -2.43 21.53
C LYS A 1 5.63 -0.90 21.58
N TYR A 2 5.55 -0.30 22.76
CA TYR A 2 5.70 1.14 22.98
C TYR A 2 7.16 1.48 23.28
N THR A 3 7.66 2.53 22.65
CA THR A 3 8.97 3.12 22.93
C THR A 3 8.75 4.61 23.16
N ASP A 4 9.20 5.12 24.28
CA ASP A 4 9.06 6.55 24.59
C ASP A 4 10.10 7.39 23.85
N GLY A 5 9.80 8.68 23.66
CA GLY A 5 10.68 9.66 23.03
C GLY A 5 10.51 11.03 23.69
N PRO A 6 11.55 11.88 23.69
CA PRO A 6 11.53 13.17 24.37
C PRO A 6 10.60 14.20 23.72
N ASN A 7 10.38 14.12 22.42
CA ASN A 7 9.58 15.07 21.65
C ASN A 7 8.12 14.63 21.58
N LYS A 8 7.26 15.26 22.36
CA LYS A 8 5.83 14.91 22.49
C LYS A 8 4.93 15.63 21.48
N LYS A 9 5.45 16.45 20.59
CA LYS A 9 4.66 17.12 19.54
C LYS A 9 3.99 16.13 18.59
N LEU A 10 4.63 14.97 18.39
CA LEU A 10 4.15 13.94 17.49
C LEU A 10 4.32 12.56 18.14
N GLY A 11 3.23 11.79 18.21
CA GLY A 11 3.27 10.36 18.49
C GLY A 11 3.16 9.57 17.20
N ILE A 12 3.92 8.48 17.07
CA ILE A 12 3.94 7.71 15.83
C ILE A 12 3.40 6.31 16.10
N ILE A 13 2.39 5.91 15.32
CA ILE A 13 1.92 4.53 15.24
C ILE A 13 2.47 3.95 13.95
N ALA A 14 3.31 2.93 14.05
CA ALA A 14 3.97 2.31 12.92
C ALA A 14 3.56 0.83 12.78
N CYS A 15 2.96 0.50 11.65
CA CYS A 15 2.42 -0.82 11.34
C CYS A 15 3.31 -1.53 10.33
N GLY A 16 3.64 -2.80 10.60
CA GLY A 16 4.40 -3.64 9.66
C GLY A 16 5.70 -2.99 9.18
N ILE A 17 5.85 -2.90 7.86
CA ILE A 17 7.03 -2.33 7.19
C ILE A 17 7.21 -0.82 7.49
N GLY A 18 6.14 -0.09 7.79
CA GLY A 18 6.21 1.31 8.15
C GLY A 18 7.12 1.58 9.37
N TYR A 19 7.23 0.62 10.28
CA TYR A 19 8.17 0.71 11.38
C TYR A 19 9.64 0.66 10.90
N ASN A 20 9.95 -0.21 9.95
CA ASN A 20 11.31 -0.32 9.43
C ASN A 20 11.72 0.96 8.69
N TYR A 21 10.84 1.49 7.84
CA TYR A 21 11.07 2.76 7.15
C TYR A 21 11.22 3.95 8.10
N LEU A 22 10.51 3.93 9.22
CA LEU A 22 10.73 4.92 10.29
C LEU A 22 12.14 4.78 10.86
N MET A 23 12.58 3.56 11.20
CA MET A 23 13.90 3.33 11.80
C MET A 23 15.04 3.63 10.83
N GLU A 24 14.87 3.47 9.52
CA GLU A 24 15.86 3.90 8.54
C GLU A 24 16.09 5.41 8.56
N ASN A 25 15.07 6.19 8.91
CA ASN A 25 15.18 7.64 9.09
C ASN A 25 15.75 8.05 10.45
N TYR A 26 15.77 7.14 11.43
CA TYR A 26 16.24 7.36 12.78
C TYR A 26 17.18 6.25 13.27
N PRO A 27 18.37 6.09 12.64
CA PRO A 27 19.28 5.00 12.98
C PRO A 27 19.79 5.05 14.45
N GLU A 28 19.90 6.25 15.00
CA GLU A 28 20.32 6.48 16.40
C GLU A 28 19.13 6.41 17.39
N GLY A 29 17.91 6.18 16.90
CA GLY A 29 16.69 6.17 17.68
C GLY A 29 15.76 7.33 17.37
N CYS A 30 14.45 7.08 17.46
CA CYS A 30 13.43 8.08 17.16
C CYS A 30 13.23 9.03 18.36
N GLU A 31 13.25 10.33 18.08
CA GLU A 31 12.99 11.36 19.10
C GLU A 31 11.53 11.40 19.56
N TYR A 32 10.60 10.90 18.74
CA TYR A 32 9.18 10.84 19.04
C TYR A 32 8.79 9.55 19.75
N PRO A 33 7.73 9.54 20.58
CA PRO A 33 7.15 8.30 21.07
C PRO A 33 6.62 7.45 19.90
N VAL A 34 6.96 6.17 19.91
CA VAL A 34 6.58 5.22 18.84
C VAL A 34 5.81 4.04 19.42
N LEU A 35 4.65 3.76 18.85
CA LEU A 35 3.89 2.53 19.06
C LEU A 35 3.99 1.64 17.84
N LYS A 36 4.84 0.61 17.90
CA LYS A 36 4.90 -0.44 16.89
C LYS A 36 3.72 -1.39 17.04
N ILE A 37 2.91 -1.51 16.00
CA ILE A 37 1.83 -2.48 15.89
C ILE A 37 2.33 -3.69 15.09
N GLY A 38 2.29 -4.88 15.70
CA GLY A 38 2.70 -6.13 15.09
C GLY A 38 1.63 -7.22 15.14
N GLN A 39 0.50 -6.94 15.80
CA GLN A 39 -0.62 -7.88 15.93
C GLN A 39 -1.92 -7.15 16.25
N TYR A 40 -3.03 -7.80 15.99
CA TYR A 40 -4.37 -7.36 16.36
C TYR A 40 -4.94 -8.24 17.49
N PRO A 41 -5.92 -7.74 18.27
CA PRO A 41 -6.50 -6.39 18.26
C PRO A 41 -5.52 -5.31 18.70
N LEU A 42 -5.84 -4.04 18.39
CA LEU A 42 -5.00 -2.90 18.77
C LEU A 42 -4.77 -2.85 20.29
N PRO A 43 -3.54 -2.61 20.75
CA PRO A 43 -3.19 -2.60 22.17
C PRO A 43 -3.71 -1.31 22.86
N LYS A 44 -4.96 -1.33 23.29
CA LYS A 44 -5.69 -0.15 23.81
C LYS A 44 -4.91 0.63 24.86
N LYS A 45 -4.27 -0.07 25.82
CA LYS A 45 -3.52 0.58 26.91
C LYS A 45 -2.36 1.43 26.37
N GLN A 46 -1.54 0.85 25.50
CA GLN A 46 -0.38 1.56 24.91
C GLN A 46 -0.83 2.64 23.92
N LEU A 47 -1.94 2.41 23.22
CA LEU A 47 -2.54 3.40 22.33
C LEU A 47 -2.97 4.65 23.12
N MET A 48 -3.73 4.47 24.20
CA MET A 48 -4.15 5.58 25.07
C MET A 48 -2.97 6.29 25.69
N GLN A 49 -1.96 5.55 26.14
CA GLN A 49 -0.71 6.14 26.64
C GLN A 49 -0.04 7.06 25.62
N LEU A 50 -0.01 6.66 24.34
CA LEU A 50 0.57 7.48 23.27
C LEU A 50 -0.29 8.74 23.00
N VAL A 51 -1.61 8.56 22.92
CA VAL A 51 -2.58 9.64 22.65
C VAL A 51 -2.56 10.70 23.77
N GLU A 52 -2.48 10.27 25.02
CA GLU A 52 -2.42 11.18 26.18
C GLU A 52 -1.08 11.91 26.31
N ALA A 53 -0.01 11.33 25.75
CA ALA A 53 1.33 11.89 25.84
C ALA A 53 1.71 12.86 24.73
N CYS A 54 0.96 12.91 23.62
CA CYS A 54 1.35 13.62 22.41
C CYS A 54 0.27 14.59 21.91
N ASP A 55 0.70 15.64 21.19
CA ASP A 55 -0.21 16.65 20.64
C ASP A 55 -0.92 16.17 19.37
N GLU A 56 -0.23 15.40 18.53
CA GLU A 56 -0.74 14.85 17.28
C GLU A 56 -0.28 13.39 17.11
N ILE A 57 -1.00 12.62 16.32
CA ILE A 57 -0.63 11.23 15.98
C ILE A 57 -0.40 11.10 14.48
N LEU A 58 0.72 10.51 14.09
CA LEU A 58 1.00 10.06 12.73
C LEU A 58 0.86 8.54 12.65
N VAL A 59 0.07 8.06 11.69
CA VAL A 59 -0.09 6.63 11.43
C VAL A 59 0.67 6.27 10.15
N LEU A 60 1.63 5.37 10.29
CA LEU A 60 2.43 4.81 9.20
C LEU A 60 1.90 3.41 8.88
N GLU A 61 1.09 3.31 7.85
CA GLU A 61 0.52 2.05 7.34
C GLU A 61 0.82 1.90 5.86
N ASP A 62 1.29 0.74 5.47
CA ASP A 62 1.35 0.38 4.06
C ASP A 62 -0.01 -0.18 3.60
N GLY A 63 -0.42 0.13 2.37
CA GLY A 63 -1.72 -0.25 1.83
C GLY A 63 -2.89 0.58 2.39
N GLN A 64 -3.91 -0.09 2.90
CA GLN A 64 -5.14 0.57 3.38
C GLN A 64 -4.99 1.16 4.78
N PRO A 65 -5.55 2.36 5.04
CA PRO A 65 -5.45 3.04 6.33
C PRO A 65 -6.43 2.42 7.36
N PHE A 66 -6.12 1.22 7.83
CA PHE A 66 -6.97 0.46 8.74
C PHE A 66 -6.93 1.03 10.17
N VAL A 67 -5.74 1.23 10.72
CA VAL A 67 -5.57 1.78 12.08
C VAL A 67 -6.03 3.24 12.11
N GLU A 68 -5.65 4.03 11.10
CA GLU A 68 -6.06 5.44 11.00
C GLU A 68 -7.60 5.58 10.99
N LYS A 69 -8.31 4.74 10.24
CA LYS A 69 -9.79 4.72 10.23
C LYS A 69 -10.38 4.39 11.59
N GLN A 70 -9.80 3.45 12.32
CA GLN A 70 -10.27 3.13 13.67
C GLN A 70 -10.07 4.30 14.64
N LEU A 71 -8.93 4.99 14.56
CA LEU A 71 -8.65 6.14 15.42
C LEU A 71 -9.58 7.33 15.12
N LYS A 72 -9.79 7.65 13.85
CA LYS A 72 -10.64 8.78 13.42
C LYS A 72 -12.14 8.52 13.64
N GLY A 73 -12.61 7.31 13.37
CA GLY A 73 -14.04 6.98 13.35
C GLY A 73 -14.52 6.28 14.60
N TYR A 74 -13.95 5.14 14.89
CA TYR A 74 -14.50 4.19 15.88
C TYR A 74 -14.14 4.53 17.33
N LEU A 75 -12.95 5.06 17.56
CA LEU A 75 -12.44 5.34 18.90
C LEU A 75 -12.71 6.78 19.37
N GLY A 76 -13.00 7.70 18.44
CA GLY A 76 -13.34 9.09 18.76
C GLY A 76 -12.32 9.74 19.71
N ILE A 77 -11.03 9.49 19.52
CA ILE A 77 -9.97 9.83 20.48
C ILE A 77 -9.71 11.32 20.65
N GLY A 78 -10.40 12.18 19.84
CA GLY A 78 -10.33 13.64 20.02
C GLY A 78 -9.00 14.30 19.65
N ILE A 79 -7.99 13.53 19.27
CA ILE A 79 -6.66 14.04 18.86
C ILE A 79 -6.57 14.14 17.35
N LYS A 80 -5.73 15.06 16.86
CA LYS A 80 -5.43 15.16 15.44
C LYS A 80 -4.62 13.96 14.98
N VAL A 81 -5.16 13.20 14.03
CA VAL A 81 -4.53 12.04 13.43
C VAL A 81 -4.16 12.36 11.99
N LYS A 82 -2.87 12.22 11.67
CA LYS A 82 -2.28 12.35 10.35
C LYS A 82 -2.02 10.97 9.75
N GLY A 83 -2.10 10.85 8.42
CA GLY A 83 -1.81 9.61 7.73
C GLY A 83 -2.22 9.68 6.27
N ARG A 84 -2.81 8.60 5.75
CA ARG A 84 -3.27 8.54 4.36
C ARG A 84 -4.61 9.26 4.12
N LEU A 85 -5.44 9.40 5.16
CA LEU A 85 -6.77 10.00 5.02
C LEU A 85 -6.75 11.52 4.99
N ASP A 86 -5.74 12.17 5.55
CA ASP A 86 -5.57 13.62 5.51
C ASP A 86 -4.55 14.10 4.46
N GLY A 87 -3.95 13.16 3.71
CA GLY A 87 -2.98 13.46 2.67
C GLY A 87 -1.54 13.66 3.15
N THR A 88 -1.24 13.48 4.44
CA THR A 88 0.14 13.48 4.95
C THR A 88 0.97 12.38 4.31
N LEU A 89 0.36 11.22 4.07
CA LEU A 89 0.90 10.15 3.24
C LEU A 89 0.02 9.98 1.99
N SER A 90 0.60 9.56 0.86
CA SER A 90 -0.17 9.29 -0.35
C SER A 90 -1.29 8.29 -0.09
N ARG A 91 -2.47 8.53 -0.69
CA ARG A 91 -3.64 7.64 -0.55
C ARG A 91 -3.42 6.28 -1.21
N ASP A 92 -2.65 6.25 -2.26
CA ASP A 92 -2.26 5.11 -3.08
C ASP A 92 -0.75 4.96 -3.16
N GLY A 93 -0.30 3.88 -3.76
CA GLY A 93 1.11 3.54 -3.90
C GLY A 93 1.74 2.97 -2.62
N GLU A 94 2.98 2.57 -2.74
CA GLU A 94 3.76 1.97 -1.66
C GLU A 94 4.23 3.02 -0.65
N LEU A 95 4.28 2.64 0.61
CA LEU A 95 5.04 3.35 1.62
C LEU A 95 6.53 3.09 1.40
N ASN A 96 7.36 4.12 1.55
CA ASN A 96 8.81 3.98 1.45
C ASN A 96 9.52 4.94 2.44
N PRO A 97 10.84 4.78 2.66
CA PRO A 97 11.58 5.61 3.61
C PRO A 97 11.46 7.12 3.34
N ASP A 98 11.43 7.53 2.07
CA ASP A 98 11.34 8.96 1.70
C ASP A 98 9.97 9.56 2.00
N SER A 99 8.89 8.80 1.78
CA SER A 99 7.55 9.24 2.15
C SER A 99 7.40 9.36 3.67
N VAL A 100 8.03 8.46 4.42
CA VAL A 100 8.09 8.54 5.89
C VAL A 100 8.93 9.73 6.34
N ALA A 101 10.09 9.98 5.70
CA ALA A 101 10.92 11.16 6.01
C ALA A 101 10.12 12.46 5.89
N ARG A 102 9.43 12.64 4.76
CA ARG A 102 8.55 13.82 4.55
C ARG A 102 7.45 13.94 5.59
N ALA A 103 6.81 12.83 5.95
CA ALA A 103 5.72 12.82 6.93
C ALA A 103 6.17 13.22 8.34
N VAL A 104 7.42 12.93 8.70
CA VAL A 104 8.03 13.33 10.00
C VAL A 104 8.82 14.64 9.91
N GLY A 105 8.74 15.35 8.77
CA GLY A 105 9.39 16.65 8.59
C GLY A 105 10.91 16.60 8.35
N LYS A 106 11.43 15.47 7.91
CA LYS A 106 12.83 15.33 7.48
C LYS A 106 12.96 15.62 5.99
N GLU A 107 14.09 16.17 5.60
CA GLU A 107 14.47 16.28 4.18
C GLU A 107 14.76 14.89 3.61
N ASN A 108 14.38 14.69 2.35
CA ASN A 108 14.74 13.47 1.63
C ASN A 108 16.26 13.42 1.45
N LYS A 109 16.81 12.23 1.53
CA LYS A 109 18.17 11.97 1.07
C LYS A 109 18.25 12.23 -0.44
N ALA A 110 19.43 12.61 -0.94
CA ALA A 110 19.63 12.86 -2.35
C ALA A 110 19.09 11.71 -3.21
N GLU A 111 18.25 12.04 -4.20
CA GLU A 111 17.78 11.06 -5.17
C GLU A 111 18.98 10.60 -6.01
N PHE A 112 19.18 9.29 -6.05
CA PHE A 112 20.12 8.70 -7.00
C PHE A 112 19.41 8.56 -8.35
N SER A 113 20.02 9.08 -9.41
CA SER A 113 19.51 8.84 -10.76
C SER A 113 19.61 7.36 -11.11
N VAL A 114 18.55 6.82 -11.71
CA VAL A 114 18.56 5.45 -12.22
C VAL A 114 19.62 5.38 -13.33
N PRO A 115 20.64 4.50 -13.23
CA PRO A 115 21.64 4.36 -14.28
C PRO A 115 21.00 4.03 -15.62
N SER A 116 21.53 4.58 -16.71
CA SER A 116 21.02 4.32 -18.08
C SER A 116 21.09 2.85 -18.51
N LEU A 117 21.86 2.04 -17.79
CA LEU A 117 21.93 0.59 -18.00
C LEU A 117 20.67 -0.15 -17.52
N VAL A 118 19.86 0.48 -16.66
CA VAL A 118 18.62 -0.13 -16.13
C VAL A 118 17.49 0.08 -17.14
N GLU A 119 17.09 -1.01 -17.77
CA GLU A 119 15.96 -1.01 -18.68
C GLU A 119 14.67 -1.40 -17.97
N MET A 120 13.58 -0.74 -18.34
CA MET A 120 12.24 -1.09 -17.86
C MET A 120 11.84 -2.47 -18.40
N ARG A 121 11.46 -3.37 -17.51
CA ARG A 121 10.94 -4.70 -17.85
C ARG A 121 9.48 -4.80 -17.39
N PRO A 122 8.53 -4.36 -18.21
CA PRO A 122 7.13 -4.53 -17.86
C PRO A 122 6.81 -6.02 -17.73
N PRO A 123 5.97 -6.41 -16.76
CA PRO A 123 5.57 -7.80 -16.60
C PRO A 123 4.86 -8.28 -17.88
N ALA A 124 5.30 -9.44 -18.37
CA ALA A 124 4.76 -10.05 -19.59
C ALA A 124 4.66 -11.57 -19.45
N LEU A 125 3.78 -12.18 -20.22
CA LEU A 125 3.71 -13.63 -20.31
C LEU A 125 5.00 -14.19 -20.94
N CYS A 126 5.51 -15.29 -20.39
CA CYS A 126 6.75 -15.94 -20.85
C CYS A 126 6.62 -16.40 -22.31
N GLU A 127 7.74 -16.52 -23.01
CA GLU A 127 7.79 -17.16 -24.32
C GLU A 127 7.39 -18.65 -24.19
N GLY A 128 6.59 -19.17 -25.13
CA GLY A 128 6.07 -20.55 -25.10
C GLY A 128 5.03 -20.82 -24.01
N CYS A 129 4.53 -19.79 -23.34
CA CYS A 129 3.49 -19.94 -22.32
C CYS A 129 2.12 -20.20 -22.94
N GLY A 130 1.42 -21.26 -22.52
CA GLY A 130 0.08 -21.60 -23.01
C GLY A 130 -0.96 -20.51 -22.80
N HIS A 131 -0.76 -19.58 -21.82
CA HIS A 131 -1.63 -18.41 -21.68
C HIS A 131 -1.55 -17.47 -22.90
N ARG A 132 -0.41 -17.36 -23.56
CA ARG A 132 -0.26 -16.55 -24.78
C ARG A 132 -1.11 -17.14 -25.90
N ASP A 133 -1.06 -18.46 -26.09
CA ASP A 133 -1.85 -19.13 -27.11
C ASP A 133 -3.35 -18.98 -26.83
N MET A 134 -3.74 -19.21 -25.58
CA MET A 134 -5.12 -19.03 -25.14
C MET A 134 -5.63 -17.61 -25.38
N TYR A 135 -4.89 -16.57 -24.99
CA TYR A 135 -5.31 -15.18 -25.19
C TYR A 135 -5.31 -14.77 -26.66
N THR A 136 -4.41 -15.32 -27.48
CA THR A 136 -4.42 -15.09 -28.93
C THR A 136 -5.72 -15.60 -29.53
N VAL A 137 -6.08 -16.85 -29.26
CA VAL A 137 -7.31 -17.46 -29.78
C VAL A 137 -8.55 -16.76 -29.21
N LEU A 138 -8.58 -16.54 -27.88
CA LEU A 138 -9.69 -15.88 -27.20
C LEU A 138 -10.00 -14.51 -27.80
N THR A 139 -8.98 -13.66 -27.96
CA THR A 139 -9.18 -12.31 -28.50
C THR A 139 -9.61 -12.33 -29.96
N GLN A 140 -9.15 -13.29 -30.76
CA GLN A 140 -9.58 -13.47 -32.12
C GLN A 140 -11.07 -13.84 -32.18
N VAL A 141 -11.47 -14.92 -31.53
CA VAL A 141 -12.86 -15.41 -31.52
C VAL A 141 -13.83 -14.34 -31.00
N LEU A 142 -13.47 -13.67 -29.87
CA LEU A 142 -14.34 -12.65 -29.30
C LEU A 142 -14.56 -11.45 -30.22
N LYS A 143 -13.53 -11.03 -30.95
CA LYS A 143 -13.65 -9.93 -31.92
C LYS A 143 -14.48 -10.32 -33.17
N GLU A 144 -14.37 -11.55 -33.58
CA GLU A 144 -15.06 -12.03 -34.80
C GLU A 144 -16.54 -12.36 -34.56
N GLU A 145 -16.85 -12.97 -33.39
CA GLU A 145 -18.17 -13.55 -33.16
C GLU A 145 -19.02 -12.78 -32.11
N TYR A 146 -18.38 -12.00 -31.24
CA TYR A 146 -19.06 -11.36 -30.12
C TYR A 146 -18.77 -9.86 -30.07
N PRO A 147 -19.62 -8.99 -30.67
CA PRO A 147 -19.36 -7.54 -30.72
C PRO A 147 -19.35 -6.85 -29.34
N THR A 148 -20.00 -7.46 -28.34
CA THR A 148 -20.00 -6.99 -26.97
C THR A 148 -19.66 -8.14 -26.04
N TYR A 149 -18.55 -8.02 -25.33
CA TYR A 149 -18.10 -9.02 -24.35
C TYR A 149 -17.41 -8.38 -23.16
N LYS A 150 -17.35 -9.13 -22.09
CA LYS A 150 -16.54 -8.82 -20.91
C LYS A 150 -15.75 -10.06 -20.51
N VAL A 151 -14.46 -9.89 -20.33
CA VAL A 151 -13.57 -10.95 -19.87
C VAL A 151 -13.17 -10.67 -18.43
N PHE A 152 -13.51 -11.59 -17.56
CA PHE A 152 -13.11 -11.59 -16.16
C PHE A 152 -11.95 -12.57 -15.98
N SER A 153 -10.94 -12.18 -15.25
CA SER A 153 -9.78 -13.01 -15.02
C SER A 153 -9.34 -12.95 -13.57
N ASP A 154 -8.57 -13.93 -13.18
CA ASP A 154 -8.06 -14.04 -11.82
C ASP A 154 -6.67 -13.43 -11.67
N ILE A 155 -6.29 -13.16 -10.42
CA ILE A 155 -4.93 -12.73 -10.06
C ILE A 155 -3.96 -13.89 -10.29
N GLY A 156 -2.89 -13.61 -11.02
CA GLY A 156 -1.86 -14.56 -11.40
C GLY A 156 -1.30 -14.25 -12.78
N CYS A 157 -0.75 -15.24 -13.49
CA CYS A 157 -0.32 -15.07 -14.88
C CYS A 157 -1.47 -14.65 -15.82
N TYR A 158 -2.71 -14.99 -15.45
CA TYR A 158 -3.91 -14.53 -16.18
C TYR A 158 -4.02 -13.00 -16.22
N THR A 159 -3.65 -12.31 -15.15
CA THR A 159 -3.67 -10.84 -15.09
C THR A 159 -2.85 -10.20 -16.21
N LEU A 160 -1.78 -10.86 -16.66
CA LEU A 160 -0.90 -10.35 -17.70
C LEU A 160 -1.57 -10.31 -19.09
N GLY A 161 -2.71 -10.98 -19.27
CA GLY A 161 -3.55 -10.83 -20.44
C GLY A 161 -4.22 -9.45 -20.56
N ALA A 162 -4.21 -8.64 -19.51
CA ALA A 162 -4.66 -7.24 -19.55
C ALA A 162 -3.70 -6.34 -20.34
N ASN A 163 -2.43 -6.72 -20.44
CA ASN A 163 -1.39 -5.93 -21.10
C ASN A 163 -1.33 -6.22 -22.59
N ALA A 164 -0.70 -5.30 -23.33
CA ALA A 164 -0.36 -5.53 -24.74
C ALA A 164 0.52 -6.80 -24.88
N PRO A 165 0.38 -7.57 -25.96
CA PRO A 165 -0.44 -7.29 -27.15
C PRO A 165 -1.92 -7.73 -27.03
N PHE A 166 -2.29 -8.44 -25.97
CA PHE A 166 -3.61 -9.09 -25.87
C PHE A 166 -4.72 -8.09 -25.53
N ASN A 167 -4.56 -7.27 -24.48
CA ASN A 167 -5.59 -6.36 -23.97
C ASN A 167 -6.95 -7.10 -23.82
N ALA A 168 -6.89 -8.33 -23.33
CA ALA A 168 -7.99 -9.28 -23.36
C ALA A 168 -8.92 -9.18 -22.15
N ILE A 169 -8.48 -8.55 -21.07
CA ILE A 169 -9.16 -8.60 -19.77
C ILE A 169 -9.80 -7.25 -19.47
N ASN A 170 -11.06 -7.28 -19.01
CA ASN A 170 -11.81 -6.11 -18.60
C ASN A 170 -11.80 -5.91 -17.07
N SER A 171 -11.71 -7.00 -16.30
CA SER A 171 -11.68 -6.97 -14.84
C SER A 171 -10.86 -8.12 -14.28
N CYS A 172 -10.09 -7.82 -13.22
CA CYS A 172 -9.29 -8.78 -12.47
C CYS A 172 -9.29 -8.34 -11.00
N VAL A 173 -10.01 -9.05 -10.15
CA VAL A 173 -10.28 -8.62 -8.76
C VAL A 173 -9.81 -9.64 -7.73
N ASP A 174 -9.93 -10.94 -8.01
CA ASP A 174 -9.73 -12.00 -7.02
C ASP A 174 -8.99 -13.20 -7.63
N MET A 175 -8.61 -14.14 -6.77
CA MET A 175 -7.94 -15.39 -7.12
C MET A 175 -8.96 -16.52 -7.15
N GLY A 176 -9.72 -16.65 -8.25
CA GLY A 176 -10.73 -17.69 -8.48
C GLY A 176 -12.18 -17.22 -8.30
N ALA A 177 -12.43 -15.97 -7.97
CA ALA A 177 -13.77 -15.44 -7.76
C ALA A 177 -14.06 -14.13 -8.49
N SER A 178 -13.23 -13.75 -9.49
CA SER A 178 -13.35 -12.46 -10.18
C SER A 178 -14.70 -12.28 -10.88
N ILE A 179 -15.31 -13.33 -11.40
CA ILE A 179 -16.66 -13.27 -12.00
C ILE A 179 -17.68 -12.88 -10.94
N THR A 180 -17.68 -13.57 -9.79
CA THR A 180 -18.61 -13.33 -8.70
C THR A 180 -18.52 -11.91 -8.14
N VAL A 181 -17.31 -11.39 -7.99
CA VAL A 181 -17.07 -10.06 -7.40
C VAL A 181 -17.31 -8.94 -8.42
N SER A 182 -17.07 -9.18 -9.72
CA SER A 182 -17.15 -8.13 -10.75
C SER A 182 -18.51 -8.03 -11.43
N TYR A 183 -19.40 -9.00 -11.26
CA TYR A 183 -20.69 -9.07 -11.95
C TYR A 183 -21.88 -8.64 -11.07
N THR A 184 -21.65 -8.41 -9.80
CA THR A 184 -22.66 -7.87 -8.86
C THR A 184 -22.57 -6.36 -8.81
#